data_fcac7a43ce3c56de15d8bc7a70cd1c2f
#
_entry.id   fcac7a43ce3c56de15d8bc7a70cd1c2f
#
_cell.length_a   1.000
_cell.length_b   1.000
_cell.length_c   1.000
_cell.angle_alpha   90.00
_cell.angle_beta   90.00
_cell.angle_gamma   90.00
#
_symmetry.space_group_name_H-M   'P 1'
#
loop_
_entity.id
_entity.type
_entity.pdbx_description
1 polymer ?
#
loop_
_entity_poly.entity_id
_entity_poly.type
_entity_poly.pdbx_seq_one_letter_code
_entity_poly.pdbx_strand_id
1 'polypeptide(L)'
;SRGLGDVYKRQVYGLDWPRKPATTETGRKAQQRDVCDILDRLQDANFNTVFLQVRMRGDVIWRSAIEPASKIFSGKYGMMPGYDPLAFVVDECHKRGMECHAWFVTFPLGTDKSVIEQGKLSVVRRQPKLCKRHNGEWYLDPGVPGTSDYVLSLVKELVNGYDIDGIHFDYIRYPEQAKSFPDKNLYNKYGKKRPLAEWRRENINKMVYRIYDWVKSVKPWIQVSSSPLGKYNRIERVPNAGWTAYESVFQDPKMWMQNGKQDMIVPMMYYLHDNFFPFVDNWVDNRNGRLVVSGLGAYRMLKEEADWTVNDITDQIDYSRYYGGAGCTFFRCAN
;
A
#
# COMPACT_ATOMS: atom_id res chain seq x y z
N SER A 1 -16.44 12.09 11.70
CA SER A 1 -15.51 12.02 10.56
C SER A 1 -14.76 10.71 10.63
N ARG A 2 -15.16 9.72 9.83
CA ARG A 2 -14.43 8.46 9.68
C ARG A 2 -13.17 8.76 8.86
N GLY A 3 -12.00 8.72 9.53
CA GLY A 3 -10.73 8.94 8.85
C GLY A 3 -10.45 7.86 7.79
N LEU A 4 -9.61 8.19 6.83
CA LEU A 4 -9.12 7.25 5.80
C LEU A 4 -8.63 5.90 6.38
N GLY A 5 -8.16 5.91 7.65
CA GLY A 5 -7.74 4.72 8.38
C GLY A 5 -8.85 3.68 8.58
N ASP A 6 -10.11 4.08 8.77
CA ASP A 6 -11.22 3.15 8.96
C ASP A 6 -11.63 2.45 7.65
N VAL A 7 -11.53 3.14 6.55
CA VAL A 7 -11.78 2.57 5.21
C VAL A 7 -10.71 1.54 4.87
N TYR A 8 -9.45 1.85 5.14
CA TYR A 8 -8.33 0.92 4.96
C TYR A 8 -8.42 -0.31 5.85
N LYS A 9 -8.86 -0.17 7.11
CA LYS A 9 -9.06 -1.30 8.02
C LYS A 9 -10.06 -2.32 7.49
N ARG A 10 -11.11 -1.89 6.81
CA ARG A 10 -12.11 -2.78 6.22
C ARG A 10 -11.57 -3.58 5.04
N GLN A 11 -10.60 -3.05 4.30
CA GLN A 11 -10.02 -3.71 3.14
C GLN A 11 -8.99 -4.76 3.46
N VAL A 12 -8.27 -4.56 4.55
CA VAL A 12 -7.20 -5.42 5.02
C VAL A 12 -7.69 -6.83 5.39
N TYR A 13 -9.00 -7.02 5.52
CA TYR A 13 -9.60 -8.23 6.08
C TYR A 13 -10.47 -9.01 5.06
N GLY A 14 -10.00 -9.12 3.81
CA GLY A 14 -10.64 -10.02 2.84
C GLY A 14 -12.01 -9.56 2.36
N LEU A 15 -12.17 -8.26 2.10
CA LEU A 15 -13.44 -7.73 1.58
C LEU A 15 -13.68 -8.11 0.12
N ASP A 16 -12.62 -8.16 -0.66
CA ASP A 16 -12.71 -8.50 -2.08
C ASP A 16 -12.46 -9.98 -2.29
N TRP A 17 -11.38 -10.50 -1.73
CA TRP A 17 -10.97 -11.89 -1.84
C TRP A 17 -9.92 -12.23 -0.77
N PRO A 18 -9.95 -13.42 -0.14
CA PRO A 18 -10.99 -14.45 -0.23
C PRO A 18 -12.24 -14.08 0.59
N ARG A 19 -13.40 -14.60 0.18
CA ARG A 19 -14.65 -14.37 0.91
C ARG A 19 -14.73 -15.19 2.20
N LYS A 20 -14.14 -16.37 2.20
CA LYS A 20 -14.11 -17.31 3.34
C LYS A 20 -12.76 -18.02 3.42
N PRO A 21 -12.27 -18.33 4.62
CA PRO A 21 -11.14 -19.23 4.79
C PRO A 21 -11.43 -20.62 4.20
N ALA A 22 -10.39 -21.30 3.75
CA ALA A 22 -10.49 -22.65 3.22
C ALA A 22 -9.69 -23.65 4.08
N THR A 23 -10.36 -24.68 4.55
CA THR A 23 -9.77 -25.79 5.31
C THR A 23 -9.90 -27.12 4.56
N THR A 24 -10.68 -27.15 3.49
CA THR A 24 -10.97 -28.32 2.67
C THR A 24 -10.59 -28.05 1.21
N GLU A 25 -10.46 -29.11 0.43
CA GLU A 25 -10.22 -28.99 -1.01
C GLU A 25 -11.34 -28.24 -1.73
N THR A 26 -12.58 -28.51 -1.37
CA THR A 26 -13.75 -27.80 -1.90
C THR A 26 -13.65 -26.30 -1.61
N GLY A 27 -13.26 -25.91 -0.40
CA GLY A 27 -13.05 -24.51 -0.01
C GLY A 27 -11.91 -23.88 -0.78
N ARG A 28 -10.79 -24.56 -0.98
CA ARG A 28 -9.65 -24.08 -1.80
C ARG A 28 -10.07 -23.80 -3.24
N LYS A 29 -10.77 -24.77 -3.85
CA LYS A 29 -11.30 -24.62 -5.21
C LYS A 29 -12.30 -23.46 -5.32
N ALA A 30 -13.11 -23.24 -4.29
CA ALA A 30 -14.01 -22.08 -4.23
C ALA A 30 -13.25 -20.75 -4.21
N GLN A 31 -12.22 -20.64 -3.37
CA GLN A 31 -11.35 -19.44 -3.37
C GLN A 31 -10.72 -19.20 -4.75
N GLN A 32 -10.21 -20.22 -5.38
CA GLN A 32 -9.58 -20.12 -6.70
C GLN A 32 -10.57 -19.70 -7.79
N ARG A 33 -11.78 -20.27 -7.79
CA ARG A 33 -12.84 -19.85 -8.73
C ARG A 33 -13.25 -18.40 -8.51
N ASP A 34 -13.42 -17.99 -7.25
CA ASP A 34 -13.84 -16.63 -6.93
C ASP A 34 -12.85 -15.58 -7.48
N VAL A 35 -11.55 -15.79 -7.33
CA VAL A 35 -10.57 -14.84 -7.87
C VAL A 35 -10.51 -14.92 -9.40
N CYS A 36 -10.65 -16.08 -10.01
CA CYS A 36 -10.74 -16.20 -11.46
C CYS A 36 -11.94 -15.43 -12.01
N ASP A 37 -13.10 -15.52 -11.36
CA ASP A 37 -14.31 -14.76 -11.75
C ASP A 37 -14.09 -13.24 -11.63
N ILE A 38 -13.39 -12.79 -10.60
CA ILE A 38 -12.99 -11.38 -10.45
C ILE A 38 -12.08 -10.97 -11.61
N LEU A 39 -11.05 -11.75 -11.90
CA LEU A 39 -10.10 -11.44 -12.98
C LEU A 39 -10.74 -11.46 -14.35
N ASP A 40 -11.68 -12.36 -14.61
CA ASP A 40 -12.45 -12.40 -15.86
C ASP A 40 -13.26 -11.11 -16.04
N ARG A 41 -13.96 -10.66 -15.00
CA ARG A 41 -14.70 -9.39 -15.05
C ARG A 41 -13.82 -8.18 -15.26
N LEU A 42 -12.63 -8.16 -14.65
CA LEU A 42 -11.67 -7.09 -14.85
C LEU A 42 -11.12 -7.08 -16.27
N GLN A 43 -10.82 -8.26 -16.84
CA GLN A 43 -10.40 -8.40 -18.22
C GLN A 43 -11.48 -7.91 -19.19
N ASP A 44 -12.73 -8.30 -18.97
CA ASP A 44 -13.87 -7.87 -19.79
C ASP A 44 -14.10 -6.35 -19.72
N ALA A 45 -13.75 -5.74 -18.58
CA ALA A 45 -13.79 -4.29 -18.40
C ALA A 45 -12.52 -3.56 -18.89
N ASN A 46 -11.62 -4.27 -19.58
CA ASN A 46 -10.34 -3.75 -20.12
C ASN A 46 -9.35 -3.23 -19.06
N PHE A 47 -9.38 -3.78 -17.84
CA PHE A 47 -8.31 -3.56 -16.88
C PHE A 47 -7.07 -4.37 -17.29
N ASN A 48 -5.91 -3.78 -17.09
CA ASN A 48 -4.62 -4.41 -17.48
C ASN A 48 -3.71 -4.70 -16.30
N THR A 49 -4.07 -4.26 -15.10
CA THR A 49 -3.23 -4.39 -13.92
C THR A 49 -4.07 -4.61 -12.67
N VAL A 50 -3.62 -5.52 -11.83
CA VAL A 50 -4.22 -5.81 -10.52
C VAL A 50 -3.20 -5.52 -9.43
N PHE A 51 -3.60 -4.75 -8.42
CA PHE A 51 -2.86 -4.60 -7.17
C PHE A 51 -3.42 -5.60 -6.14
N LEU A 52 -2.67 -6.66 -5.89
CA LEU A 52 -3.04 -7.69 -4.92
C LEU A 52 -2.36 -7.43 -3.59
N GLN A 53 -3.14 -7.22 -2.53
CA GLN A 53 -2.60 -7.03 -1.20
C GLN A 53 -1.95 -8.32 -0.69
N VAL A 54 -0.62 -8.29 -0.57
CA VAL A 54 0.18 -9.48 -0.21
C VAL A 54 0.69 -9.44 1.23
N ARG A 55 0.85 -8.27 1.80
CA ARG A 55 1.19 -8.06 3.21
C ARG A 55 0.19 -7.09 3.84
N MET A 56 -0.37 -7.47 4.97
CA MET A 56 -1.46 -6.73 5.62
C MET A 56 -0.99 -6.04 6.90
N ARG A 57 -0.89 -6.78 7.99
CA ARG A 57 -0.52 -6.26 9.31
C ARG A 57 0.51 -7.18 9.99
N GLY A 58 1.70 -7.29 9.39
CA GLY A 58 2.73 -8.21 9.86
C GLY A 58 2.44 -9.67 9.52
N ASP A 59 1.52 -9.89 8.60
CA ASP A 59 1.14 -11.19 8.06
C ASP A 59 1.04 -11.12 6.53
N VAL A 60 1.29 -12.22 5.88
CA VAL A 60 1.51 -12.30 4.43
C VAL A 60 0.69 -13.41 3.79
N ILE A 61 0.55 -13.36 2.45
CA ILE A 61 -0.19 -14.37 1.70
C ILE A 61 0.71 -15.29 0.87
N TRP A 62 2.03 -15.12 0.95
CA TRP A 62 3.00 -15.99 0.28
C TRP A 62 3.72 -16.90 1.29
N ARG A 63 4.49 -17.86 0.80
CA ARG A 63 5.32 -18.72 1.64
C ARG A 63 6.53 -17.93 2.13
N SER A 64 6.43 -17.34 3.32
CA SER A 64 7.47 -16.56 3.95
C SER A 64 8.18 -17.36 5.05
N ALA A 65 9.50 -17.21 5.10
CA ALA A 65 10.31 -17.65 6.23
C ALA A 65 10.40 -16.61 7.36
N ILE A 66 9.85 -15.40 7.13
CA ILE A 66 10.04 -14.23 8.00
C ILE A 66 8.76 -13.88 8.76
N GLU A 67 7.62 -13.83 8.07
CA GLU A 67 6.34 -13.47 8.66
C GLU A 67 5.30 -14.58 8.52
N PRO A 68 4.31 -14.64 9.43
CA PRO A 68 3.29 -15.69 9.39
C PRO A 68 2.35 -15.51 8.21
N ALA A 69 1.87 -16.64 7.68
CA ALA A 69 0.76 -16.64 6.75
C ALA A 69 -0.47 -15.99 7.38
N SER A 70 -1.17 -15.16 6.61
CA SER A 70 -2.41 -14.54 7.05
C SER A 70 -3.50 -15.57 7.32
N LYS A 71 -4.32 -15.31 8.33
CA LYS A 71 -5.48 -16.16 8.65
C LYS A 71 -6.62 -16.07 7.65
N ILE A 72 -6.63 -15.07 6.77
CA ILE A 72 -7.76 -14.86 5.86
C ILE A 72 -7.99 -16.00 4.88
N PHE A 73 -6.92 -16.70 4.49
CA PHE A 73 -7.01 -17.82 3.55
C PHE A 73 -7.30 -19.17 4.22
N SER A 74 -6.73 -19.43 5.39
CA SER A 74 -6.86 -20.70 6.08
C SER A 74 -7.69 -20.66 7.37
N GLY A 75 -7.98 -19.47 7.86
CA GLY A 75 -8.63 -19.26 9.16
C GLY A 75 -7.66 -19.24 10.34
N LYS A 76 -6.36 -19.50 10.13
CA LYS A 76 -5.37 -19.56 11.19
C LYS A 76 -4.06 -18.90 10.77
N TYR A 77 -3.51 -18.04 11.62
CA TYR A 77 -2.18 -17.47 11.39
C TYR A 77 -1.09 -18.55 11.31
N GLY A 78 -0.17 -18.37 10.38
CA GLY A 78 0.95 -19.28 10.18
C GLY A 78 0.61 -20.54 9.38
N MET A 79 -0.63 -20.66 8.91
CA MET A 79 -1.08 -21.80 8.09
C MET A 79 -1.43 -21.32 6.68
N MET A 80 -0.80 -21.91 5.67
CA MET A 80 -1.17 -21.72 4.28
C MET A 80 -2.43 -22.55 3.96
N PRO A 81 -3.26 -22.12 2.99
CA PRO A 81 -4.53 -22.80 2.67
C PRO A 81 -4.38 -24.11 1.87
N GLY A 82 -3.17 -24.63 1.71
CA GLY A 82 -2.88 -25.80 0.88
C GLY A 82 -2.50 -25.47 -0.56
N TYR A 83 -2.41 -24.21 -0.90
CA TYR A 83 -1.83 -23.66 -2.13
C TYR A 83 -1.17 -22.30 -1.80
N ASP A 84 -0.41 -21.76 -2.75
CA ASP A 84 0.20 -20.43 -2.62
C ASP A 84 -0.70 -19.38 -3.29
N PRO A 85 -1.43 -18.54 -2.53
CA PRO A 85 -2.36 -17.58 -3.10
C PRO A 85 -1.69 -16.56 -4.04
N LEU A 86 -0.49 -16.12 -3.72
CA LEU A 86 0.22 -15.15 -4.56
C LEU A 86 0.65 -15.77 -5.88
N ALA A 87 1.26 -16.95 -5.84
CA ALA A 87 1.65 -17.68 -7.06
C ALA A 87 0.44 -17.96 -7.95
N PHE A 88 -0.68 -18.36 -7.36
CA PHE A 88 -1.92 -18.62 -8.08
C PHE A 88 -2.44 -17.36 -8.81
N VAL A 89 -2.53 -16.23 -8.13
CA VAL A 89 -3.05 -14.99 -8.73
C VAL A 89 -2.11 -14.43 -9.78
N VAL A 90 -0.79 -14.48 -9.57
CA VAL A 90 0.20 -14.06 -10.59
C VAL A 90 -0.01 -14.86 -11.88
N ASP A 91 -0.10 -16.19 -11.79
CA ASP A 91 -0.32 -17.07 -12.94
C ASP A 91 -1.65 -16.76 -13.65
N GLU A 92 -2.73 -16.60 -12.89
CA GLU A 92 -4.06 -16.32 -13.45
C GLU A 92 -4.16 -14.91 -14.07
N CYS A 93 -3.44 -13.93 -13.52
CA CYS A 93 -3.31 -12.60 -14.16
C CYS A 93 -2.59 -12.72 -15.51
N HIS A 94 -1.46 -13.41 -15.55
CA HIS A 94 -0.66 -13.57 -16.76
C HIS A 94 -1.40 -14.32 -17.86
N LYS A 95 -2.18 -15.36 -17.53
CA LYS A 95 -3.06 -16.04 -18.49
C LYS A 95 -4.06 -15.10 -19.17
N ARG A 96 -4.41 -14.01 -18.54
CA ARG A 96 -5.35 -13.00 -19.05
C ARG A 96 -4.69 -11.77 -19.63
N GLY A 97 -3.36 -11.78 -19.75
CA GLY A 97 -2.58 -10.64 -20.24
C GLY A 97 -2.60 -9.43 -19.30
N MET A 98 -2.84 -9.66 -18.01
CA MET A 98 -2.81 -8.63 -16.98
C MET A 98 -1.54 -8.70 -16.15
N GLU A 99 -1.06 -7.55 -15.69
CA GLU A 99 0.02 -7.44 -14.71
C GLU A 99 -0.52 -7.69 -13.30
N CYS A 100 0.31 -8.31 -12.45
CA CYS A 100 0.05 -8.48 -11.03
C CYS A 100 1.11 -7.74 -10.23
N HIS A 101 0.69 -6.69 -9.53
CA HIS A 101 1.55 -5.92 -8.63
C HIS A 101 1.29 -6.34 -7.20
N ALA A 102 2.34 -6.67 -6.48
CA ALA A 102 2.26 -7.03 -5.06
C ALA A 102 2.08 -5.77 -4.21
N TRP A 103 0.89 -5.62 -3.66
CA TRP A 103 0.56 -4.51 -2.77
C TRP A 103 1.01 -4.83 -1.35
N PHE A 104 2.03 -4.12 -0.91
CA PHE A 104 2.75 -4.32 0.34
C PHE A 104 2.43 -3.19 1.32
N VAL A 105 1.73 -3.51 2.41
CA VAL A 105 1.51 -2.58 3.53
C VAL A 105 2.77 -2.54 4.39
N THR A 106 3.42 -1.39 4.50
CA THR A 106 4.83 -1.32 4.92
C THR A 106 5.02 -1.34 6.44
N PHE A 107 4.52 -0.35 7.16
CA PHE A 107 4.83 -0.19 8.59
C PHE A 107 3.76 -0.72 9.56
N PRO A 108 2.45 -0.63 9.29
CA PRO A 108 1.44 -1.11 10.21
C PRO A 108 1.55 -2.59 10.53
N LEU A 109 1.39 -2.94 11.81
CA LEU A 109 1.48 -4.31 12.33
C LEU A 109 0.18 -4.79 12.99
N GLY A 110 -0.84 -3.93 13.01
CA GLY A 110 -2.17 -4.26 13.53
C GLY A 110 -2.42 -3.83 14.97
N THR A 111 -3.60 -4.20 15.44
CA THR A 111 -4.09 -3.88 16.79
C THR A 111 -3.49 -4.79 17.84
N ASP A 112 -3.64 -4.43 19.12
CA ASP A 112 -3.27 -5.31 20.25
C ASP A 112 -3.93 -6.68 20.11
N LYS A 113 -5.21 -6.72 19.70
CA LYS A 113 -5.95 -7.98 19.48
C LYS A 113 -5.28 -8.86 18.44
N SER A 114 -4.90 -8.30 17.29
CA SER A 114 -4.25 -9.07 16.23
C SER A 114 -2.86 -9.56 16.62
N VAL A 115 -2.11 -8.76 17.37
CA VAL A 115 -0.79 -9.14 17.89
C VAL A 115 -0.91 -10.30 18.89
N ILE A 116 -1.90 -10.26 19.79
CA ILE A 116 -2.17 -11.33 20.74
C ILE A 116 -2.57 -12.62 19.99
N GLU A 117 -3.44 -12.50 18.99
CA GLU A 117 -3.90 -13.64 18.21
C GLU A 117 -2.77 -14.30 17.40
N GLN A 118 -1.84 -13.52 16.86
CA GLN A 118 -0.64 -14.03 16.19
C GLN A 118 0.32 -14.72 17.17
N GLY A 119 0.31 -14.33 18.43
CA GLY A 119 1.11 -14.93 19.49
C GLY A 119 2.61 -14.89 19.21
N LYS A 120 3.28 -16.02 19.27
CA LYS A 120 4.73 -16.16 19.01
C LYS A 120 5.14 -15.82 17.57
N LEU A 121 4.19 -15.85 16.64
CA LEU A 121 4.44 -15.55 15.23
C LEU A 121 4.51 -14.04 14.96
N SER A 122 3.96 -13.22 15.85
CA SER A 122 3.94 -11.78 15.69
C SER A 122 5.35 -11.18 15.60
N VAL A 123 5.55 -10.28 14.65
CA VAL A 123 6.79 -9.52 14.55
C VAL A 123 7.03 -8.64 15.78
N VAL A 124 5.98 -8.16 16.42
CA VAL A 124 6.08 -7.39 17.68
C VAL A 124 6.77 -8.21 18.78
N ARG A 125 6.50 -9.51 18.84
CA ARG A 125 7.14 -10.41 19.80
C ARG A 125 8.52 -10.89 19.36
N ARG A 126 8.73 -11.09 18.07
CA ARG A 126 10.01 -11.58 17.53
C ARG A 126 11.06 -10.50 17.35
N GLN A 127 10.61 -9.27 17.03
CA GLN A 127 11.46 -8.12 16.76
C GLN A 127 10.99 -6.88 17.53
N PRO A 128 10.85 -6.95 18.86
CA PRO A 128 10.26 -5.86 19.65
C PRO A 128 11.00 -4.53 19.54
N LYS A 129 12.31 -4.58 19.28
CA LYS A 129 13.16 -3.37 19.11
C LYS A 129 12.78 -2.55 17.87
N LEU A 130 12.18 -3.16 16.87
CA LEU A 130 11.73 -2.49 15.63
C LEU A 130 10.37 -1.85 15.78
N CYS A 131 9.62 -2.16 16.84
CA CYS A 131 8.21 -1.89 16.93
C CYS A 131 7.88 -0.79 17.93
N LYS A 132 6.84 -0.01 17.61
CA LYS A 132 6.24 1.01 18.49
C LYS A 132 4.73 0.85 18.51
N ARG A 133 4.15 1.08 19.69
CA ARG A 133 2.69 1.15 19.87
C ARG A 133 2.26 2.61 19.84
N HIS A 134 1.24 2.90 19.05
CA HIS A 134 0.70 4.26 18.89
C HIS A 134 -0.81 4.19 18.67
N ASN A 135 -1.59 4.86 19.51
CA ASN A 135 -3.05 4.90 19.42
C ASN A 135 -3.73 3.52 19.28
N GLY A 136 -3.28 2.55 20.06
CA GLY A 136 -3.86 1.21 20.09
C GLY A 136 -3.45 0.30 18.92
N GLU A 137 -2.54 0.75 18.09
CA GLU A 137 -1.98 -0.01 16.97
C GLU A 137 -0.47 -0.11 17.05
N TRP A 138 0.08 -1.11 16.42
CA TRP A 138 1.50 -1.36 16.35
C TRP A 138 2.06 -1.03 14.97
N TYR A 139 3.30 -0.55 14.97
CA TYR A 139 4.02 -0.14 13.75
C TYR A 139 5.47 -0.57 13.82
N LEU A 140 6.06 -0.93 12.68
CA LEU A 140 7.49 -0.83 12.51
C LEU A 140 7.88 0.65 12.57
N ASP A 141 8.90 0.98 13.35
CA ASP A 141 9.36 2.36 13.47
C ASP A 141 10.38 2.68 12.37
N PRO A 142 10.08 3.60 11.46
CA PRO A 142 10.98 3.95 10.38
C PRO A 142 12.34 4.50 10.84
N GLY A 143 12.40 5.06 12.04
CA GLY A 143 13.61 5.64 12.62
C GLY A 143 14.53 4.65 13.34
N VAL A 144 14.07 3.41 13.56
CA VAL A 144 14.88 2.38 14.21
C VAL A 144 15.89 1.81 13.21
N PRO A 145 17.21 1.81 13.56
CA PRO A 145 18.17 1.05 12.77
C PRO A 145 17.78 -0.43 12.69
N GLY A 146 17.84 -0.99 11.50
CA GLY A 146 17.41 -2.36 11.25
C GLY A 146 16.00 -2.52 10.70
N THR A 147 15.11 -1.53 10.84
CA THR A 147 13.76 -1.59 10.21
C THR A 147 13.87 -1.72 8.69
N SER A 148 14.74 -0.94 8.08
CA SER A 148 14.98 -1.02 6.63
C SER A 148 15.51 -2.40 6.21
N ASP A 149 16.38 -3.02 6.97
CA ASP A 149 16.88 -4.39 6.71
C ASP A 149 15.73 -5.41 6.78
N TYR A 150 14.88 -5.27 7.77
CA TYR A 150 13.73 -6.15 7.96
C TYR A 150 12.74 -6.06 6.79
N VAL A 151 12.34 -4.85 6.41
CA VAL A 151 11.42 -4.64 5.28
C VAL A 151 12.05 -5.15 3.98
N LEU A 152 13.32 -4.85 3.74
CA LEU A 152 14.04 -5.31 2.55
C LEU A 152 14.12 -6.84 2.49
N SER A 153 14.25 -7.53 3.62
CA SER A 153 14.25 -9.00 3.65
C SER A 153 12.93 -9.60 3.13
N LEU A 154 11.80 -8.98 3.47
CA LEU A 154 10.49 -9.37 2.95
C LEU A 154 10.36 -9.08 1.45
N VAL A 155 10.83 -7.91 1.02
CA VAL A 155 10.85 -7.54 -0.41
C VAL A 155 11.69 -8.54 -1.22
N LYS A 156 12.83 -8.97 -0.67
CA LYS A 156 13.68 -10.00 -1.30
C LYS A 156 12.96 -11.33 -1.47
N GLU A 157 12.19 -11.77 -0.49
CA GLU A 157 11.37 -12.99 -0.65
C GLU A 157 10.38 -12.86 -1.81
N LEU A 158 9.68 -11.73 -1.91
CA LEU A 158 8.71 -11.48 -2.99
C LEU A 158 9.37 -11.45 -4.36
N VAL A 159 10.39 -10.63 -4.52
CA VAL A 159 11.05 -10.40 -5.82
C VAL A 159 11.79 -11.65 -6.30
N ASN A 160 12.47 -12.36 -5.40
CA ASN A 160 13.22 -13.58 -5.78
C ASN A 160 12.31 -14.79 -5.97
N GLY A 161 11.19 -14.87 -5.26
CA GLY A 161 10.34 -16.05 -5.24
C GLY A 161 9.17 -16.04 -6.21
N TYR A 162 8.78 -14.88 -6.75
CA TYR A 162 7.54 -14.71 -7.52
C TYR A 162 7.77 -13.90 -8.79
N ASP A 163 7.01 -14.23 -9.82
CA ASP A 163 7.01 -13.52 -11.11
C ASP A 163 6.05 -12.32 -11.11
N ILE A 164 6.15 -11.47 -10.10
CA ILE A 164 5.39 -10.23 -10.00
C ILE A 164 5.87 -9.20 -11.02
N ASP A 165 4.95 -8.42 -11.57
CA ASP A 165 5.25 -7.35 -12.54
C ASP A 165 5.61 -6.03 -11.84
N GLY A 166 5.17 -5.87 -10.61
CA GLY A 166 5.44 -4.70 -9.80
C GLY A 166 5.36 -5.00 -8.30
N ILE A 167 5.95 -4.10 -7.52
CA ILE A 167 5.80 -4.04 -6.08
C ILE A 167 5.32 -2.65 -5.69
N HIS A 168 4.23 -2.59 -4.94
CA HIS A 168 3.52 -1.36 -4.61
C HIS A 168 3.46 -1.17 -3.10
N PHE A 169 4.06 -0.08 -2.61
CA PHE A 169 4.17 0.22 -1.19
C PHE A 169 3.04 1.13 -0.74
N ASP A 170 2.19 0.61 0.13
CA ASP A 170 1.20 1.38 0.85
C ASP A 170 1.67 1.59 2.29
N TYR A 171 1.17 2.64 2.93
CA TYR A 171 1.57 2.98 4.31
C TYR A 171 3.10 3.09 4.50
N ILE A 172 3.82 3.48 3.46
CA ILE A 172 5.25 3.81 3.56
C ILE A 172 5.40 5.23 4.11
N ARG A 173 4.96 5.39 5.34
CA ARG A 173 4.76 6.68 6.01
C ARG A 173 4.67 6.51 7.52
N TYR A 174 4.84 7.61 8.26
CA TYR A 174 4.47 7.67 9.66
C TYR A 174 2.95 7.54 9.82
N PRO A 175 2.47 7.05 10.99
CA PRO A 175 1.03 6.89 11.21
C PRO A 175 0.32 8.24 11.32
N GLU A 176 -0.98 8.18 11.24
CA GLU A 176 -1.84 9.34 11.53
C GLU A 176 -1.56 9.86 12.94
N GLN A 177 -1.78 11.18 13.13
CA GLN A 177 -1.44 11.85 14.38
C GLN A 177 0.04 11.66 14.80
N ALA A 178 0.92 11.68 13.82
CA ALA A 178 2.35 11.43 14.00
C ALA A 178 3.05 12.36 15.00
N LYS A 179 2.43 13.49 15.36
CA LYS A 179 2.98 14.42 16.38
C LYS A 179 3.21 13.72 17.71
N SER A 180 2.36 12.75 18.07
CA SER A 180 2.46 11.98 19.31
C SER A 180 3.15 10.61 19.13
N PHE A 181 3.75 10.35 17.96
CA PHE A 181 4.47 9.11 17.72
C PHE A 181 5.69 9.01 18.65
N PRO A 182 5.88 7.84 19.35
CA PRO A 182 6.84 7.74 20.44
C PRO A 182 8.29 7.50 19.97
N ASP A 183 8.85 8.40 19.17
CA ASP A 183 10.21 8.29 18.62
C ASP A 183 11.22 9.33 19.17
N LYS A 184 10.83 10.05 20.23
CA LYS A 184 11.66 11.13 20.81
C LYS A 184 13.09 10.67 21.17
N ASN A 185 13.23 9.49 21.76
CA ASN A 185 14.56 8.98 22.16
C ASN A 185 15.41 8.66 20.93
N LEU A 186 14.82 8.11 19.88
CA LEU A 186 15.52 7.85 18.63
C LEU A 186 15.91 9.15 17.92
N TYR A 187 15.01 10.13 17.92
CA TYR A 187 15.31 11.44 17.36
C TYR A 187 16.48 12.11 18.09
N ASN A 188 16.48 12.08 19.42
CA ASN A 188 17.59 12.63 20.22
C ASN A 188 18.92 11.92 19.92
N LYS A 189 18.87 10.61 19.66
CA LYS A 189 20.08 9.82 19.37
C LYS A 189 20.57 9.99 17.93
N TYR A 190 19.66 10.01 16.96
CA TYR A 190 20.00 9.93 15.54
C TYR A 190 19.63 11.18 14.73
N GLY A 191 18.80 12.06 15.24
CA GLY A 191 18.33 13.25 14.54
C GLY A 191 19.38 14.34 14.35
N LYS A 192 20.44 14.33 15.16
CA LYS A 192 21.65 15.18 15.02
C LYS A 192 21.34 16.66 14.76
N LYS A 193 20.48 17.24 15.58
CA LYS A 193 20.06 18.67 15.51
C LYS A 193 19.26 19.06 14.25
N ARG A 194 18.84 18.14 13.43
CA ARG A 194 17.92 18.42 12.33
C ARG A 194 16.49 18.58 12.86
N PRO A 195 15.63 19.36 12.20
CA PRO A 195 14.19 19.40 12.53
C PRO A 195 13.59 17.98 12.50
N LEU A 196 12.71 17.68 13.46
CA LEU A 196 12.08 16.36 13.60
C LEU A 196 11.38 15.90 12.30
N ALA A 197 10.66 16.81 11.66
CA ALA A 197 9.95 16.51 10.42
C ALA A 197 10.92 16.11 9.28
N GLU A 198 12.05 16.79 9.16
CA GLU A 198 13.06 16.46 8.15
C GLU A 198 13.72 15.12 8.43
N TRP A 199 14.06 14.83 9.69
CA TRP A 199 14.61 13.55 10.10
C TRP A 199 13.63 12.39 9.81
N ARG A 200 12.34 12.57 10.09
CA ARG A 200 11.32 11.57 9.78
C ARG A 200 11.18 11.33 8.28
N ARG A 201 11.14 12.39 7.46
CA ARG A 201 11.12 12.26 5.99
C ARG A 201 12.37 11.54 5.47
N GLU A 202 13.51 11.87 6.02
CA GLU A 202 14.77 11.20 5.63
C GLU A 202 14.77 9.70 5.96
N ASN A 203 14.20 9.29 7.09
CA ASN A 203 14.04 7.88 7.43
C ASN A 203 13.22 7.14 6.36
N ILE A 204 12.13 7.74 5.90
CA ILE A 204 11.32 7.18 4.82
C ILE A 204 12.07 7.19 3.48
N ASN A 205 12.68 8.31 3.12
CA ASN A 205 13.44 8.46 1.87
C ASN A 205 14.54 7.40 1.73
N LYS A 206 15.32 7.19 2.77
CA LYS A 206 16.40 6.18 2.78
C LYS A 206 15.87 4.77 2.50
N MET A 207 14.74 4.42 3.10
CA MET A 207 14.12 3.12 2.86
C MET A 207 13.60 3.00 1.43
N VAL A 208 12.90 4.01 0.93
CA VAL A 208 12.38 4.05 -0.45
C VAL A 208 13.54 3.87 -1.45
N TYR A 209 14.62 4.62 -1.27
CA TYR A 209 15.77 4.56 -2.18
C TYR A 209 16.46 3.20 -2.13
N ARG A 210 16.67 2.67 -0.95
CA ARG A 210 17.31 1.37 -0.76
C ARG A 210 16.53 0.23 -1.41
N ILE A 211 15.21 0.21 -1.22
CA ILE A 211 14.33 -0.79 -1.83
C ILE A 211 14.36 -0.68 -3.36
N TYR A 212 14.21 0.53 -3.87
CA TYR A 212 14.23 0.78 -5.31
C TYR A 212 15.55 0.29 -5.93
N ASP A 213 16.68 0.71 -5.38
CA ASP A 213 18.00 0.36 -5.91
C ASP A 213 18.22 -1.16 -5.89
N TRP A 214 17.80 -1.83 -4.81
CA TRP A 214 17.92 -3.28 -4.73
C TRP A 214 17.05 -3.99 -5.77
N VAL A 215 15.77 -3.63 -5.88
CA VAL A 215 14.84 -4.25 -6.85
C VAL A 215 15.39 -4.07 -8.28
N LYS A 216 15.82 -2.87 -8.63
CA LYS A 216 16.35 -2.58 -9.96
C LYS A 216 17.67 -3.29 -10.25
N SER A 217 18.48 -3.57 -9.24
CA SER A 217 19.72 -4.33 -9.39
C SER A 217 19.49 -5.81 -9.71
N VAL A 218 18.37 -6.37 -9.28
CA VAL A 218 18.04 -7.81 -9.40
C VAL A 218 17.09 -8.08 -10.57
N LYS A 219 15.98 -7.33 -10.62
CA LYS A 219 14.94 -7.47 -11.66
C LYS A 219 14.50 -6.07 -12.13
N PRO A 220 15.24 -5.43 -13.03
CA PRO A 220 15.01 -4.05 -13.43
C PRO A 220 13.65 -3.81 -14.11
N TRP A 221 13.02 -4.86 -14.63
CA TRP A 221 11.68 -4.79 -15.23
C TRP A 221 10.53 -4.69 -14.22
N ILE A 222 10.74 -5.04 -12.96
CA ILE A 222 9.71 -4.88 -11.92
C ILE A 222 9.47 -3.41 -11.65
N GLN A 223 8.23 -2.96 -11.81
CA GLN A 223 7.83 -1.61 -11.46
C GLN A 223 7.76 -1.43 -9.94
N VAL A 224 8.38 -0.37 -9.45
CA VAL A 224 8.35 0.02 -8.04
C VAL A 224 7.47 1.24 -7.89
N SER A 225 6.41 1.12 -7.13
CA SER A 225 5.41 2.18 -6.94
C SER A 225 5.01 2.34 -5.47
N SER A 226 4.33 3.43 -5.19
CA SER A 226 3.74 3.70 -3.86
C SER A 226 2.44 4.47 -3.98
N SER A 227 1.62 4.37 -2.93
CA SER A 227 0.37 5.13 -2.79
C SER A 227 0.47 6.12 -1.63
N PRO A 228 0.99 7.34 -1.89
CA PRO A 228 1.00 8.41 -0.89
C PRO A 228 -0.41 8.96 -0.65
N LEU A 229 -0.55 9.78 0.39
CA LEU A 229 -1.75 10.60 0.55
C LEU A 229 -2.00 11.41 -0.73
N GLY A 230 -3.26 11.59 -1.09
CA GLY A 230 -3.69 12.19 -2.35
C GLY A 230 -3.28 13.64 -2.57
N LYS A 231 -2.90 14.34 -1.51
CA LYS A 231 -2.36 15.70 -1.56
C LYS A 231 -0.91 15.66 -1.10
N TYR A 232 0.01 16.05 -1.98
CA TYR A 232 1.42 16.11 -1.61
C TYR A 232 1.67 17.12 -0.50
N ASN A 233 1.23 18.35 -0.74
CA ASN A 233 1.29 19.46 0.21
C ASN A 233 0.18 20.46 -0.12
N ARG A 234 0.03 21.52 0.69
CA ARG A 234 -0.83 22.65 0.33
C ARG A 234 -0.31 23.30 -0.96
N ILE A 235 -1.22 23.79 -1.77
CA ILE A 235 -0.94 24.51 -3.01
C ILE A 235 -1.63 25.87 -2.96
N GLU A 236 -1.23 26.81 -3.81
CA GLU A 236 -1.76 28.19 -3.81
C GLU A 236 -3.30 28.20 -3.95
N ARG A 237 -3.84 27.39 -4.88
CA ARG A 237 -5.30 27.27 -5.08
C ARG A 237 -6.05 26.64 -3.91
N VAL A 238 -5.35 25.84 -3.08
CA VAL A 238 -5.94 25.12 -1.93
C VAL A 238 -5.00 25.25 -0.72
N PRO A 239 -4.94 26.45 -0.11
CA PRO A 239 -4.03 26.70 1.00
C PRO A 239 -4.38 25.90 2.27
N ASN A 240 -5.65 25.54 2.44
CA ASN A 240 -6.15 24.70 3.54
C ASN A 240 -6.35 23.25 3.09
N ALA A 241 -5.27 22.61 2.68
CA ALA A 241 -5.32 21.26 2.10
C ALA A 241 -5.71 20.15 3.10
N GLY A 242 -5.67 20.43 4.40
CA GLY A 242 -5.88 19.41 5.42
C GLY A 242 -4.70 18.44 5.52
N TRP A 243 -4.98 17.16 5.47
CA TRP A 243 -3.93 16.13 5.51
C TRP A 243 -3.14 16.06 4.20
N THR A 244 -1.81 16.18 4.34
CA THR A 244 -0.88 16.08 3.22
C THR A 244 0.19 15.01 3.49
N ALA A 245 0.73 14.47 2.42
CA ALA A 245 1.82 13.48 2.50
C ALA A 245 3.05 14.07 3.19
N TYR A 246 3.44 15.26 2.80
CA TYR A 246 4.65 15.92 3.25
C TYR A 246 4.62 16.33 4.73
N GLU A 247 3.57 17.01 5.16
CA GLU A 247 3.51 17.58 6.52
C GLU A 247 2.84 16.65 7.55
N SER A 248 1.85 15.85 7.13
CA SER A 248 1.05 15.07 8.09
C SER A 248 1.66 13.70 8.40
N VAL A 249 2.27 13.04 7.42
CA VAL A 249 2.79 11.67 7.54
C VAL A 249 4.23 11.50 7.05
N PHE A 250 4.90 12.61 6.76
CA PHE A 250 6.33 12.68 6.43
C PHE A 250 6.74 11.84 5.22
N GLN A 251 5.89 11.83 4.19
CA GLN A 251 6.22 11.31 2.87
C GLN A 251 6.71 12.44 1.96
N ASP A 252 7.73 12.17 1.15
CA ASP A 252 8.22 13.10 0.14
C ASP A 252 8.27 12.47 -1.26
N PRO A 253 7.10 12.10 -1.83
CA PRO A 253 7.05 11.46 -3.14
C PRO A 253 7.60 12.31 -4.27
N LYS A 254 7.51 13.63 -4.16
CA LYS A 254 8.12 14.56 -5.11
C LYS A 254 9.64 14.35 -5.19
N MET A 255 10.29 14.25 -4.03
CA MET A 255 11.72 13.97 -3.93
C MET A 255 12.05 12.58 -4.48
N TRP A 256 11.20 11.57 -4.21
CA TRP A 256 11.42 10.22 -4.73
C TRP A 256 11.39 10.18 -6.26
N MET A 257 10.42 10.86 -6.87
CA MET A 257 10.33 10.99 -8.33
C MET A 257 11.50 11.81 -8.91
N GLN A 258 11.84 12.91 -8.26
CA GLN A 258 12.94 13.78 -8.68
C GLN A 258 14.28 13.04 -8.70
N ASN A 259 14.53 12.17 -7.72
CA ASN A 259 15.74 11.35 -7.63
C ASN A 259 15.64 10.03 -8.39
N GLY A 260 14.55 9.80 -9.13
CA GLY A 260 14.36 8.59 -9.92
C GLY A 260 14.22 7.31 -9.13
N LYS A 261 13.65 7.37 -7.91
CA LYS A 261 13.54 6.25 -6.97
C LYS A 261 12.13 5.66 -6.84
N GLN A 262 11.26 6.02 -7.77
CA GLN A 262 9.95 5.40 -7.99
C GLN A 262 9.69 5.36 -9.49
N ASP A 263 9.14 4.27 -10.00
CA ASP A 263 8.70 4.20 -11.40
C ASP A 263 7.32 4.82 -11.56
N MET A 264 6.48 4.69 -10.55
CA MET A 264 5.09 5.13 -10.57
C MET A 264 4.65 5.60 -9.18
N ILE A 265 3.87 6.67 -9.15
CA ILE A 265 3.17 7.15 -7.95
C ILE A 265 1.67 7.01 -8.18
N VAL A 266 0.98 6.44 -7.19
CA VAL A 266 -0.47 6.25 -7.20
C VAL A 266 -1.08 6.99 -6.01
N PRO A 267 -1.22 8.33 -6.09
CA PRO A 267 -1.77 9.09 -4.97
C PRO A 267 -3.22 8.70 -4.70
N MET A 268 -3.57 8.57 -3.43
CA MET A 268 -4.92 8.19 -2.98
C MET A 268 -5.84 9.42 -3.01
N MET A 269 -6.38 9.72 -4.17
CA MET A 269 -7.13 10.95 -4.43
C MET A 269 -8.64 10.75 -4.29
N TYR A 270 -9.06 10.32 -3.10
CA TYR A 270 -10.45 9.95 -2.79
C TYR A 270 -11.28 11.17 -2.38
N TYR A 271 -11.24 12.20 -3.22
CA TYR A 271 -11.87 13.50 -3.01
C TYR A 271 -12.65 13.92 -4.25
N LEU A 272 -13.48 14.98 -4.13
CA LEU A 272 -14.18 15.61 -5.23
C LEU A 272 -13.66 17.05 -5.48
N HIS A 273 -13.91 17.55 -6.69
CA HIS A 273 -13.78 18.95 -7.10
C HIS A 273 -12.40 19.56 -6.77
N ASP A 274 -12.36 20.65 -6.03
CA ASP A 274 -11.12 21.39 -5.73
C ASP A 274 -10.12 20.61 -4.86
N ASN A 275 -10.57 19.54 -4.22
CA ASN A 275 -9.69 18.61 -3.52
C ASN A 275 -9.11 17.53 -4.42
N PHE A 276 -9.55 17.44 -5.67
CA PHE A 276 -9.08 16.45 -6.65
C PHE A 276 -8.31 17.09 -7.80
N PHE A 277 -8.98 17.88 -8.65
CA PHE A 277 -8.42 18.34 -9.92
C PHE A 277 -7.12 19.14 -9.78
N PRO A 278 -6.99 20.13 -8.87
CA PRO A 278 -5.75 20.86 -8.70
C PRO A 278 -4.57 19.99 -8.24
N PHE A 279 -4.87 18.90 -7.55
CA PHE A 279 -3.84 17.98 -7.08
C PHE A 279 -3.39 17.00 -8.17
N VAL A 280 -4.25 16.67 -9.15
CA VAL A 280 -3.80 15.98 -10.38
C VAL A 280 -2.73 16.81 -11.07
N ASP A 281 -2.99 18.09 -11.27
CA ASP A 281 -2.03 19.04 -11.88
C ASP A 281 -0.72 19.00 -11.11
N ASN A 282 -0.78 19.14 -9.80
CA ASN A 282 0.39 19.19 -8.93
C ASN A 282 1.23 17.91 -9.00
N TRP A 283 0.59 16.73 -8.98
CA TRP A 283 1.29 15.45 -9.13
C TRP A 283 1.96 15.31 -10.49
N VAL A 284 1.23 15.61 -11.55
CA VAL A 284 1.71 15.46 -12.93
C VAL A 284 2.85 16.45 -13.22
N ASP A 285 2.72 17.71 -12.80
CA ASP A 285 3.74 18.74 -13.01
C ASP A 285 5.07 18.41 -12.30
N ASN A 286 4.99 17.67 -11.20
CA ASN A 286 6.17 17.28 -10.41
C ASN A 286 6.65 15.84 -10.66
N ARG A 287 6.14 15.16 -11.71
CA ARG A 287 6.43 13.74 -11.95
C ARG A 287 7.87 13.43 -12.36
N ASN A 288 8.57 14.42 -12.89
CA ASN A 288 9.97 14.27 -13.32
C ASN A 288 10.23 13.03 -14.22
N GLY A 289 9.37 12.83 -15.21
CA GLY A 289 9.45 11.68 -16.13
C GLY A 289 8.96 10.35 -15.57
N ARG A 290 8.44 10.33 -14.35
CA ARG A 290 7.84 9.13 -13.75
C ARG A 290 6.35 9.06 -14.05
N LEU A 291 5.75 7.89 -13.83
CA LEU A 291 4.33 7.68 -14.06
C LEU A 291 3.53 8.20 -12.87
N VAL A 292 2.46 8.93 -13.15
CA VAL A 292 1.45 9.31 -12.18
C VAL A 292 0.14 8.66 -12.57
N VAL A 293 -0.41 7.87 -11.67
CA VAL A 293 -1.67 7.15 -11.83
C VAL A 293 -2.61 7.62 -10.73
N SER A 294 -3.71 8.26 -11.08
CA SER A 294 -4.66 8.76 -10.09
C SER A 294 -5.38 7.60 -9.40
N GLY A 295 -5.26 7.52 -8.08
CA GLY A 295 -6.05 6.60 -7.27
C GLY A 295 -7.45 7.17 -7.04
N LEU A 296 -8.48 6.49 -7.54
CA LEU A 296 -9.87 6.92 -7.50
C LEU A 296 -10.66 6.15 -6.45
N GLY A 297 -11.45 6.87 -5.68
CA GLY A 297 -12.28 6.30 -4.62
C GLY A 297 -13.61 5.73 -5.14
N ALA A 298 -13.58 4.72 -6.00
CA ALA A 298 -14.79 4.12 -6.57
C ALA A 298 -15.77 3.59 -5.50
N TYR A 299 -15.26 3.13 -4.35
CA TYR A 299 -16.09 2.70 -3.23
C TYR A 299 -17.02 3.81 -2.70
N ARG A 300 -16.68 5.07 -2.93
CA ARG A 300 -17.51 6.22 -2.51
C ARG A 300 -18.78 6.38 -3.35
N MET A 301 -18.93 5.64 -4.43
CA MET A 301 -20.20 5.53 -5.15
C MET A 301 -21.25 4.72 -4.37
N LEU A 302 -20.81 3.91 -3.41
CA LEU A 302 -21.73 3.19 -2.53
C LEU A 302 -22.53 4.19 -1.68
N LYS A 303 -23.84 3.96 -1.60
CA LYS A 303 -24.77 4.85 -0.89
C LYS A 303 -24.43 5.01 0.59
N GLU A 304 -23.95 3.95 1.21
CA GLU A 304 -23.51 3.94 2.62
C GLU A 304 -22.19 4.64 2.87
N GLU A 305 -21.42 4.95 1.82
CA GLU A 305 -20.12 5.62 1.94
C GLU A 305 -20.22 7.12 1.65
N ALA A 306 -20.54 7.51 0.43
CA ALA A 306 -20.61 8.93 0.06
C ALA A 306 -21.58 9.22 -1.10
N ASP A 307 -22.15 8.20 -1.68
CA ASP A 307 -23.15 8.29 -2.77
C ASP A 307 -22.66 9.13 -3.97
N TRP A 308 -21.39 9.00 -4.34
CA TRP A 308 -20.87 9.68 -5.53
C TRP A 308 -21.51 9.13 -6.79
N THR A 309 -21.68 9.99 -7.77
CA THR A 309 -22.25 9.59 -9.07
C THR A 309 -21.19 8.93 -9.96
N VAL A 310 -21.66 8.19 -10.97
CA VAL A 310 -20.76 7.68 -12.03
C VAL A 310 -20.06 8.83 -12.72
N ASN A 311 -20.74 9.95 -12.95
CA ASN A 311 -20.14 11.13 -13.58
C ASN A 311 -18.98 11.71 -12.74
N ASP A 312 -19.07 11.68 -11.42
CA ASP A 312 -17.94 12.12 -10.56
C ASP A 312 -16.66 11.33 -10.88
N ILE A 313 -16.77 10.03 -11.05
CA ILE A 313 -15.64 9.15 -11.37
C ILE A 313 -15.19 9.31 -12.83
N THR A 314 -16.12 9.37 -13.79
CA THR A 314 -15.76 9.53 -15.21
C THR A 314 -15.07 10.86 -15.48
N ASP A 315 -15.53 11.93 -14.86
CA ASP A 315 -14.88 13.25 -14.97
C ASP A 315 -13.43 13.21 -14.41
N GLN A 316 -13.21 12.47 -13.33
CA GLN A 316 -11.88 12.29 -12.75
C GLN A 316 -10.96 11.48 -13.68
N ILE A 317 -11.46 10.44 -14.32
CA ILE A 317 -10.72 9.65 -15.30
C ILE A 317 -10.33 10.53 -16.49
N ASP A 318 -11.30 11.22 -17.07
CA ASP A 318 -11.09 12.05 -18.26
C ASP A 318 -10.11 13.18 -17.98
N TYR A 319 -10.24 13.86 -16.85
CA TYR A 319 -9.33 14.91 -16.46
C TYR A 319 -7.91 14.39 -16.22
N SER A 320 -7.77 13.27 -15.51
CA SER A 320 -6.46 12.68 -15.25
C SER A 320 -5.72 12.34 -16.55
N ARG A 321 -6.42 11.78 -17.52
CA ARG A 321 -5.89 11.49 -18.86
C ARG A 321 -5.54 12.77 -19.65
N TYR A 322 -6.45 13.73 -19.65
CA TYR A 322 -6.28 15.01 -20.33
C TYR A 322 -5.04 15.77 -19.84
N TYR A 323 -4.81 15.80 -18.52
CA TYR A 323 -3.68 16.54 -17.96
C TYR A 323 -2.34 15.80 -18.10
N GLY A 324 -2.33 14.54 -18.49
CA GLY A 324 -1.10 13.78 -18.75
C GLY A 324 -0.77 12.73 -17.69
N GLY A 325 -1.77 12.30 -16.91
CA GLY A 325 -1.66 11.11 -16.09
C GLY A 325 -1.53 9.86 -16.94
N ALA A 326 -0.79 8.87 -16.42
CA ALA A 326 -0.52 7.61 -17.12
C ALA A 326 -1.70 6.63 -17.04
N GLY A 327 -2.67 6.87 -16.18
CA GLY A 327 -3.85 6.02 -15.99
C GLY A 327 -4.56 6.32 -14.68
N CYS A 328 -5.48 5.44 -14.34
CA CYS A 328 -6.23 5.48 -13.08
C CYS A 328 -6.24 4.12 -12.42
N THR A 329 -6.23 4.09 -11.10
CA THR A 329 -6.52 2.91 -10.30
C THR A 329 -7.83 3.12 -9.56
N PHE A 330 -8.55 2.03 -9.35
CA PHE A 330 -9.84 2.08 -8.66
C PHE A 330 -9.73 1.36 -7.34
N PHE A 331 -10.10 2.05 -6.31
CA PHE A 331 -10.17 1.51 -4.99
C PHE A 331 -11.65 1.37 -4.67
N ARG A 332 -12.22 0.17 -4.64
CA ARG A 332 -11.75 -1.21 -4.68
C ARG A 332 -12.60 -2.06 -5.63
N CYS A 333 -12.24 -3.33 -5.80
CA CYS A 333 -12.87 -4.25 -6.73
C CYS A 333 -14.21 -4.84 -6.25
N ALA A 334 -14.51 -4.82 -4.95
CA ALA A 334 -15.74 -5.39 -4.44
C ALA A 334 -16.94 -4.49 -4.70
N ASN A 335 -17.86 -5.00 -5.41
CA ASN A 335 -19.31 -4.84 -5.60
C ASN A 335 -19.70 -4.73 -7.03
#